data_d38de54d7993c7ff778d5237f83cc73f
#
_entry.id   d38de54d7993c7ff778d5237f83cc73f
#
_cell.length_a   1.000
_cell.length_b   1.000
_cell.length_c   1.000
_cell.angle_alpha   90.00
_cell.angle_beta   90.00
_cell.angle_gamma   90.00
#
_symmetry.space_group_name_H-M   'P 1'
#
loop_
_entity.id
_entity.type
_entity.pdbx_description
1 polymer ?
#
loop_
_entity_poly.entity_id
_entity_poly.type
_entity_poly.pdbx_seq_one_letter_code
_entity_poly.pdbx_strand_id
1 'polypeptide(L)'
;NPEEHTMAEMFKSAGYVTGCFGKWHLGDQPAFLPTAQGFDTYFGIPYSNDMWPALRRFQCPDLPILRDLKVIDLVKTMDDQAQLCQRFTDEAIKFIRRSRKRPFFVYLPPAFVHHPRLARPRFMAKAADTTKAQIEEVDWSVGEILQCLREENLAENTLVLFTSDNGGARGCVNAPLRGGKGSVWEGGMREPAVVWWPGTIPAGTSSDDVMTTMDLLPTFAKFAEAPARKDALPIDRKDVTTLLLGIKGATSPHDYFFY
;
A
#
# COMPACT_ATOMS: atom_id res chain seq x y z
N ASN A 1 -18.94 4.08 3.72
CA ASN A 1 -19.91 4.11 4.80
C ASN A 1 -19.25 4.73 6.05
N PRO A 2 -19.78 5.83 6.65
CA PRO A 2 -19.19 6.46 7.83
C PRO A 2 -19.23 5.61 9.10
N GLU A 3 -19.99 4.53 9.11
CA GLU A 3 -20.03 3.55 10.22
C GLU A 3 -18.86 2.55 10.17
N GLU A 4 -18.22 2.39 9.01
CA GLU A 4 -17.05 1.57 8.86
C GLU A 4 -15.84 2.16 9.60
N HIS A 5 -14.98 1.29 10.09
CA HIS A 5 -13.77 1.69 10.79
C HIS A 5 -12.55 1.35 9.95
N THR A 6 -11.87 2.39 9.53
CA THR A 6 -10.65 2.24 8.71
C THR A 6 -9.45 1.83 9.56
N MET A 7 -8.46 1.24 8.92
CA MET A 7 -7.18 0.92 9.58
C MET A 7 -6.49 2.18 10.13
N ALA A 8 -6.58 3.32 9.43
CA ALA A 8 -6.00 4.58 9.89
C ALA A 8 -6.69 5.11 11.16
N GLU A 9 -8.03 5.02 11.24
CA GLU A 9 -8.78 5.39 12.45
C GLU A 9 -8.44 4.47 13.62
N MET A 10 -8.28 3.16 13.37
CA MET A 10 -7.84 2.20 14.37
C MET A 10 -6.47 2.58 14.94
N PHE A 11 -5.47 2.82 14.10
CA PHE A 11 -4.15 3.24 14.55
C PHE A 11 -4.18 4.59 15.27
N LYS A 12 -4.99 5.53 14.80
CA LYS A 12 -5.17 6.82 15.46
C LYS A 12 -5.76 6.68 16.86
N SER A 13 -6.73 5.78 17.05
CA SER A 13 -7.30 5.47 18.37
C SER A 13 -6.28 4.85 19.33
N ALA A 14 -5.25 4.19 18.80
CA ALA A 14 -4.10 3.66 19.53
C ALA A 14 -2.96 4.69 19.74
N GLY A 15 -3.18 5.97 19.39
CA GLY A 15 -2.20 7.04 19.60
C GLY A 15 -1.15 7.20 18.51
N TYR A 16 -1.27 6.48 17.40
CA TYR A 16 -0.38 6.61 16.24
C TYR A 16 -0.66 7.91 15.47
N VAL A 17 0.38 8.48 14.90
CA VAL A 17 0.24 9.46 13.81
C VAL A 17 0.15 8.71 12.49
N THR A 18 -0.71 9.17 11.57
CA THR A 18 -1.08 8.43 10.38
C THR A 18 -0.82 9.23 9.10
N GLY A 19 -0.22 8.60 8.10
CA GLY A 19 0.09 9.23 6.82
C GLY A 19 -0.22 8.33 5.63
N CYS A 20 -0.82 8.91 4.58
CA CYS A 20 -1.08 8.27 3.29
C CYS A 20 -0.29 8.98 2.19
N PHE A 21 0.53 8.23 1.43
CA PHE A 21 1.41 8.77 0.39
C PHE A 21 1.27 7.97 -0.90
N GLY A 22 0.46 8.44 -1.85
CA GLY A 22 0.27 7.70 -3.09
C GLY A 22 -1.11 7.84 -3.72
N LYS A 23 -1.49 6.81 -4.49
CA LYS A 23 -2.77 6.71 -5.15
C LYS A 23 -3.87 6.29 -4.17
N TRP A 24 -4.88 7.15 -3.96
CA TRP A 24 -5.99 6.82 -3.07
C TRP A 24 -7.06 5.93 -3.73
N HIS A 25 -7.70 6.40 -4.77
CA HIS A 25 -8.69 5.69 -5.60
C HIS A 25 -9.93 5.15 -4.85
N LEU A 26 -10.29 5.76 -3.72
CA LEU A 26 -11.46 5.38 -2.90
C LEU A 26 -12.45 6.53 -2.73
N GLY A 27 -12.41 7.50 -3.66
CA GLY A 27 -13.26 8.67 -3.70
C GLY A 27 -12.45 9.97 -3.68
N ASP A 28 -12.86 10.93 -4.51
CA ASP A 28 -12.17 12.20 -4.77
C ASP A 28 -12.86 13.41 -4.14
N GLN A 29 -14.08 13.22 -3.60
CA GLN A 29 -14.77 14.28 -2.87
C GLN A 29 -14.15 14.45 -1.47
N PRO A 30 -14.15 15.67 -0.89
CA PRO A 30 -13.51 15.95 0.40
C PRO A 30 -13.88 14.97 1.52
N ALA A 31 -15.14 14.51 1.57
CA ALA A 31 -15.62 13.56 2.56
C ALA A 31 -15.02 12.15 2.42
N PHE A 32 -14.42 11.82 1.27
CA PHE A 32 -13.86 10.49 0.98
C PHE A 32 -12.34 10.50 0.89
N LEU A 33 -11.70 11.68 0.94
CA LEU A 33 -10.25 11.77 0.90
C LEU A 33 -9.60 11.20 2.16
N PRO A 34 -8.33 10.79 2.11
CA PRO A 34 -7.64 10.14 3.22
C PRO A 34 -7.76 10.86 4.56
N THR A 35 -7.73 12.19 4.58
CA THR A 35 -7.85 12.99 5.81
C THR A 35 -9.22 12.91 6.47
N ALA A 36 -10.26 12.56 5.72
CA ALA A 36 -11.58 12.24 6.25
C ALA A 36 -11.75 10.76 6.62
N GLN A 37 -10.73 9.92 6.34
CA GLN A 37 -10.71 8.48 6.58
C GLN A 37 -9.63 8.07 7.59
N GLY A 38 -9.31 8.96 8.54
CA GLY A 38 -8.42 8.68 9.65
C GLY A 38 -6.94 9.05 9.45
N PHE A 39 -6.51 9.48 8.27
CA PHE A 39 -5.14 9.93 8.06
C PHE A 39 -4.94 11.39 8.51
N ASP A 40 -3.86 11.64 9.27
CA ASP A 40 -3.48 12.99 9.69
C ASP A 40 -2.83 13.79 8.55
N THR A 41 -2.22 13.10 7.59
CA THR A 41 -1.54 13.70 6.45
C THR A 41 -1.78 12.86 5.20
N TYR A 42 -2.05 13.55 4.09
CA TYR A 42 -2.12 12.95 2.77
C TYR A 42 -1.24 13.70 1.77
N PHE A 43 -0.51 12.96 0.93
CA PHE A 43 0.13 13.48 -0.27
C PHE A 43 -0.01 12.43 -1.38
N GLY A 44 -0.68 12.80 -2.48
CA GLY A 44 -0.87 11.84 -3.56
C GLY A 44 -1.88 12.28 -4.61
N ILE A 45 -2.33 11.31 -5.41
CA ILE A 45 -3.36 11.47 -6.43
C ILE A 45 -4.68 10.84 -5.94
N PRO A 46 -5.83 11.54 -6.07
CA PRO A 46 -7.09 11.07 -5.47
C PRO A 46 -7.73 9.89 -6.20
N TYR A 47 -7.36 9.67 -7.47
CA TYR A 47 -7.84 8.59 -8.31
C TYR A 47 -6.68 7.96 -9.11
N SER A 48 -6.99 7.06 -10.05
CA SER A 48 -5.96 6.32 -10.78
C SER A 48 -5.15 7.22 -11.73
N ASN A 49 -3.88 6.95 -11.82
CA ASN A 49 -2.94 7.70 -12.68
C ASN A 49 -3.24 7.58 -14.19
N ASP A 50 -4.03 6.60 -14.62
CA ASP A 50 -4.51 6.49 -16.01
C ASP A 50 -5.79 7.32 -16.27
N MET A 51 -6.43 7.84 -15.24
CA MET A 51 -7.47 8.85 -15.35
C MET A 51 -6.83 10.23 -15.61
N TRP A 52 -6.19 10.33 -16.76
CA TRP A 52 -5.33 11.44 -17.17
C TRP A 52 -5.66 11.86 -18.61
N PRO A 53 -5.86 13.16 -18.88
CA PRO A 53 -6.33 13.66 -20.20
C PRO A 53 -5.49 13.20 -21.38
N ALA A 54 -4.17 13.10 -21.19
CA ALA A 54 -3.25 12.73 -22.27
C ALA A 54 -3.47 11.30 -22.81
N LEU A 55 -4.10 10.40 -22.05
CA LEU A 55 -4.42 9.06 -22.52
C LEU A 55 -5.66 8.99 -23.39
N ARG A 56 -6.45 10.07 -23.46
CA ARG A 56 -7.66 10.18 -24.28
C ARG A 56 -8.69 9.03 -24.13
N ARG A 57 -8.47 8.15 -23.17
CA ARG A 57 -9.31 6.98 -22.90
C ARG A 57 -10.61 7.35 -22.20
N PHE A 58 -10.52 8.36 -21.33
CA PHE A 58 -11.62 8.91 -20.57
C PHE A 58 -11.63 10.44 -20.73
N GLN A 59 -12.78 11.06 -20.66
CA GLN A 59 -12.88 12.53 -20.54
C GLN A 59 -12.59 12.93 -19.09
N CYS A 60 -11.33 12.77 -18.69
CA CYS A 60 -10.87 13.10 -17.34
C CYS A 60 -10.40 14.55 -17.26
N PRO A 61 -10.60 15.22 -16.13
CA PRO A 61 -9.90 16.47 -15.81
C PRO A 61 -8.38 16.23 -15.66
N ASP A 62 -7.62 17.30 -15.51
CA ASP A 62 -6.21 17.21 -15.15
C ASP A 62 -6.06 16.37 -13.85
N LEU A 63 -5.04 15.52 -13.83
CA LEU A 63 -4.75 14.68 -12.67
C LEU A 63 -4.06 15.51 -11.58
N PRO A 64 -4.74 15.84 -10.47
CA PRO A 64 -4.18 16.66 -9.43
C PRO A 64 -3.24 15.88 -8.51
N ILE A 65 -2.24 16.55 -7.98
CA ILE A 65 -1.50 16.11 -6.80
C ILE A 65 -2.00 16.93 -5.62
N LEU A 66 -2.47 16.23 -4.60
CA LEU A 66 -3.01 16.84 -3.40
C LEU A 66 -2.00 16.78 -2.25
N ARG A 67 -2.03 17.80 -1.42
CA ARG A 67 -1.56 17.75 -0.03
C ARG A 67 -2.77 18.01 0.85
N ASP A 68 -3.16 16.99 1.58
CA ASP A 68 -4.42 16.94 2.36
C ASP A 68 -5.63 17.22 1.44
N LEU A 69 -6.29 18.35 1.58
CA LEU A 69 -7.43 18.75 0.74
C LEU A 69 -7.05 19.72 -0.39
N LYS A 70 -5.79 20.15 -0.47
CA LYS A 70 -5.38 21.19 -1.42
C LYS A 70 -4.68 20.59 -2.63
N VAL A 71 -5.11 20.97 -3.81
CA VAL A 71 -4.35 20.76 -5.05
C VAL A 71 -3.11 21.63 -5.00
N ILE A 72 -1.94 21.01 -5.06
CA ILE A 72 -0.64 21.70 -4.99
C ILE A 72 0.13 21.63 -6.30
N ASP A 73 -0.26 20.70 -7.19
CA ASP A 73 0.37 20.47 -8.48
C ASP A 73 -0.56 19.67 -9.40
N LEU A 74 -0.20 19.58 -10.68
CA LEU A 74 -0.91 18.79 -11.69
C LEU A 74 0.07 17.89 -12.45
N VAL A 75 -0.33 16.66 -12.71
CA VAL A 75 0.37 15.75 -13.62
C VAL A 75 -0.03 16.08 -15.05
N LYS A 76 0.86 16.75 -15.80
CA LYS A 76 0.58 17.24 -17.15
C LYS A 76 1.35 16.49 -18.24
N THR A 77 2.50 15.94 -17.91
CA THR A 77 3.43 15.32 -18.85
C THR A 77 3.72 13.85 -18.49
N MET A 78 4.31 13.14 -19.43
CA MET A 78 4.81 11.78 -19.17
C MET A 78 5.94 11.78 -18.12
N ASP A 79 6.72 12.84 -18.05
CA ASP A 79 7.76 12.98 -17.03
C ASP A 79 7.16 13.16 -15.64
N ASP A 80 6.08 13.95 -15.50
CA ASP A 80 5.35 14.07 -14.23
C ASP A 80 4.81 12.71 -13.76
N GLN A 81 4.27 11.91 -14.69
CA GLN A 81 3.83 10.53 -14.38
C GLN A 81 5.00 9.66 -13.90
N ALA A 82 6.15 9.75 -14.58
CA ALA A 82 7.33 8.98 -14.21
C ALA A 82 7.89 9.36 -12.83
N GLN A 83 7.67 10.59 -12.36
CA GLN A 83 8.14 11.07 -11.07
C GLN A 83 7.24 10.66 -9.89
N LEU A 84 6.03 10.14 -10.11
CA LEU A 84 5.06 9.88 -9.04
C LEU A 84 5.61 8.96 -7.94
N CYS A 85 6.26 7.85 -8.31
CA CYS A 85 6.80 6.90 -7.35
C CYS A 85 7.83 7.57 -6.42
N GLN A 86 8.77 8.33 -6.97
CA GLN A 86 9.76 9.09 -6.18
C GLN A 86 9.08 10.11 -5.26
N ARG A 87 8.15 10.90 -5.80
CA ARG A 87 7.46 11.95 -5.02
C ARG A 87 6.75 11.38 -3.80
N PHE A 88 6.09 10.23 -3.95
CA PHE A 88 5.40 9.56 -2.85
C PHE A 88 6.39 9.00 -1.83
N THR A 89 7.47 8.39 -2.30
CA THR A 89 8.55 7.86 -1.44
C THR A 89 9.19 8.97 -0.60
N ASP A 90 9.54 10.09 -1.23
CA ASP A 90 10.17 11.23 -0.55
C ASP A 90 9.27 11.81 0.56
N GLU A 91 7.96 11.93 0.31
CA GLU A 91 7.01 12.41 1.31
C GLU A 91 6.78 11.42 2.44
N ALA A 92 6.76 10.12 2.14
CA ALA A 92 6.71 9.08 3.16
C ALA A 92 7.96 9.11 4.07
N ILE A 93 9.15 9.25 3.50
CA ILE A 93 10.41 9.38 4.25
C ILE A 93 10.40 10.63 5.14
N LYS A 94 9.96 11.77 4.61
CA LYS A 94 9.81 13.00 5.42
C LYS A 94 8.86 12.80 6.59
N PHE A 95 7.77 12.07 6.36
CA PHE A 95 6.81 11.75 7.42
C PHE A 95 7.42 10.84 8.48
N ILE A 96 8.09 9.75 8.10
CA ILE A 96 8.78 8.83 9.02
C ILE A 96 9.77 9.61 9.89
N ARG A 97 10.66 10.41 9.29
CA ARG A 97 11.66 11.20 10.01
C ARG A 97 11.06 12.17 11.02
N ARG A 98 10.00 12.90 10.63
CA ARG A 98 9.34 13.84 11.57
C ARG A 98 8.58 13.13 12.68
N SER A 99 8.13 11.89 12.44
CA SER A 99 7.33 11.10 13.37
C SER A 99 8.15 10.13 14.24
N ARG A 100 9.49 10.07 14.08
CA ARG A 100 10.38 9.06 14.69
C ARG A 100 10.31 8.92 16.22
N LYS A 101 9.75 9.92 16.92
CA LYS A 101 9.58 9.90 18.38
C LYS A 101 8.17 9.48 18.83
N ARG A 102 7.32 9.10 17.91
CA ARG A 102 5.93 8.69 18.14
C ARG A 102 5.64 7.41 17.37
N PRO A 103 4.71 6.57 17.81
CA PRO A 103 4.20 5.50 16.95
C PRO A 103 3.58 6.10 15.69
N PHE A 104 3.80 5.48 14.53
CA PHE A 104 3.26 5.96 13.26
C PHE A 104 2.73 4.81 12.40
N PHE A 105 1.74 5.13 11.58
CA PHE A 105 1.24 4.28 10.51
C PHE A 105 1.42 4.98 9.17
N VAL A 106 2.06 4.31 8.22
CA VAL A 106 2.24 4.77 6.85
C VAL A 106 1.54 3.83 5.89
N TYR A 107 0.63 4.36 5.08
CA TYR A 107 0.09 3.69 3.91
C TYR A 107 0.71 4.33 2.66
N LEU A 108 1.52 3.55 1.94
CA LEU A 108 2.24 3.99 0.74
C LEU A 108 1.76 3.19 -0.47
N PRO A 109 0.61 3.53 -1.08
CA PRO A 109 0.11 2.91 -2.30
C PRO A 109 0.72 3.57 -3.54
N PRO A 110 1.78 2.99 -4.14
CA PRO A 110 2.37 3.56 -5.35
C PRO A 110 1.38 3.48 -6.51
N ALA A 111 1.48 4.42 -7.46
CA ALA A 111 0.71 4.35 -8.70
C ALA A 111 1.23 3.26 -9.65
N PHE A 112 2.39 2.71 -9.39
CA PHE A 112 3.06 1.63 -10.12
C PHE A 112 2.69 0.27 -9.51
N VAL A 113 2.56 -0.76 -10.33
CA VAL A 113 2.87 -0.89 -11.78
C VAL A 113 1.60 -0.77 -12.64
N HIS A 114 0.81 0.26 -12.45
CA HIS A 114 -0.38 0.52 -13.23
C HIS A 114 -0.07 1.28 -14.53
N HIS A 115 -0.95 1.18 -15.52
CA HIS A 115 -0.85 1.95 -16.75
C HIS A 115 -1.15 3.47 -16.49
N PRO A 116 -0.48 4.43 -17.20
CA PRO A 116 0.59 4.27 -18.17
C PRO A 116 1.90 3.80 -17.52
N ARG A 117 2.59 2.88 -18.21
CA ARG A 117 3.81 2.29 -17.68
C ARG A 117 5.00 3.17 -17.98
N LEU A 118 5.22 4.13 -17.12
CA LEU A 118 6.29 5.11 -17.18
C LEU A 118 7.09 5.05 -15.88
N ALA A 119 8.39 4.97 -15.97
CA ALA A 119 9.31 5.02 -14.86
C ALA A 119 10.38 6.07 -15.15
N ARG A 120 11.12 6.49 -14.13
CA ARG A 120 12.20 7.45 -14.32
C ARG A 120 13.24 6.94 -15.30
N PRO A 121 13.93 7.85 -16.05
CA PRO A 121 14.86 7.47 -17.11
C PRO A 121 15.92 6.45 -16.68
N ARG A 122 16.43 6.53 -15.44
CA ARG A 122 17.44 5.61 -14.92
C ARG A 122 16.99 4.15 -14.84
N PHE A 123 15.68 3.90 -14.66
CA PHE A 123 15.10 2.55 -14.66
C PHE A 123 14.72 2.14 -16.07
N MET A 124 14.13 3.06 -16.86
CA MET A 124 13.80 2.81 -18.27
C MET A 124 15.02 2.40 -19.12
N ALA A 125 16.18 2.99 -18.86
CA ALA A 125 17.41 2.72 -19.60
C ALA A 125 18.00 1.32 -19.35
N LYS A 126 17.65 0.68 -18.25
CA LYS A 126 18.24 -0.62 -17.81
C LYS A 126 17.29 -1.79 -17.93
N ALA A 127 15.99 -1.53 -17.87
CA ALA A 127 14.98 -2.58 -17.86
C ALA A 127 14.73 -3.17 -19.27
N ALA A 128 14.36 -4.45 -19.32
CA ALA A 128 14.00 -5.12 -20.56
C ALA A 128 12.69 -4.58 -21.18
N ASP A 129 11.80 -4.08 -20.35
CA ASP A 129 10.53 -3.46 -20.74
C ASP A 129 10.03 -2.46 -19.67
N THR A 130 8.97 -1.74 -20.00
CA THR A 130 8.42 -0.70 -19.13
C THR A 130 7.80 -1.24 -17.84
N THR A 131 7.28 -2.47 -17.84
CA THR A 131 6.73 -3.11 -16.63
C THR A 131 7.86 -3.41 -15.64
N LYS A 132 8.95 -3.99 -16.14
CA LYS A 132 10.14 -4.28 -15.37
C LYS A 132 10.74 -3.00 -14.79
N ALA A 133 10.82 -1.93 -15.60
CA ALA A 133 11.28 -0.61 -15.13
C ALA A 133 10.47 -0.09 -13.94
N GLN A 134 9.14 -0.22 -13.99
CA GLN A 134 8.28 0.18 -12.87
C GLN A 134 8.45 -0.71 -11.64
N ILE A 135 8.60 -2.04 -11.82
CA ILE A 135 8.86 -2.97 -10.72
C ILE A 135 10.19 -2.62 -10.03
N GLU A 136 11.25 -2.38 -10.80
CA GLU A 136 12.55 -1.97 -10.27
C GLU A 136 12.48 -0.62 -9.53
N GLU A 137 11.62 0.29 -9.98
CA GLU A 137 11.42 1.56 -9.28
C GLU A 137 10.61 1.42 -8.00
N VAL A 138 9.62 0.52 -7.94
CA VAL A 138 8.91 0.18 -6.71
C VAL A 138 9.85 -0.50 -5.72
N ASP A 139 10.68 -1.43 -6.17
CA ASP A 139 11.71 -2.08 -5.35
C ASP A 139 12.71 -1.05 -4.78
N TRP A 140 13.17 -0.11 -5.61
CA TRP A 140 13.96 1.03 -5.14
C TRP A 140 13.22 1.82 -4.05
N SER A 141 11.93 2.12 -4.22
CA SER A 141 11.12 2.84 -3.23
C SER A 141 11.07 2.11 -1.88
N VAL A 142 10.84 0.80 -1.93
CA VAL A 142 10.90 -0.05 -0.72
C VAL A 142 12.30 0.02 -0.08
N GLY A 143 13.35 -0.09 -0.88
CA GLY A 143 14.73 0.04 -0.42
C GLY A 143 15.00 1.35 0.32
N GLU A 144 14.55 2.50 -0.20
CA GLU A 144 14.69 3.81 0.44
C GLU A 144 13.94 3.89 1.78
N ILE A 145 12.72 3.34 1.85
CA ILE A 145 11.96 3.26 3.11
C ILE A 145 12.69 2.42 4.14
N LEU A 146 13.13 1.21 3.77
CA LEU A 146 13.87 0.32 4.68
C LEU A 146 15.19 0.94 5.15
N GLN A 147 15.88 1.66 4.26
CA GLN A 147 17.10 2.38 4.62
C GLN A 147 16.80 3.51 5.61
N CYS A 148 15.76 4.31 5.37
CA CYS A 148 15.32 5.35 6.30
C CYS A 148 15.03 4.79 7.69
N LEU A 149 14.31 3.65 7.78
CA LEU A 149 14.03 2.99 9.06
C LEU A 149 15.31 2.56 9.79
N ARG A 150 16.32 2.08 9.06
CA ARG A 150 17.63 1.73 9.67
C ARG A 150 18.39 2.96 10.15
N GLU A 151 18.46 4.01 9.32
CA GLU A 151 19.16 5.27 9.64
C GLU A 151 18.57 5.97 10.87
N GLU A 152 17.24 5.91 11.03
CA GLU A 152 16.54 6.49 12.18
C GLU A 152 16.46 5.55 13.40
N ASN A 153 17.09 4.35 13.34
CA ASN A 153 17.04 3.30 14.38
C ASN A 153 15.60 2.84 14.72
N LEU A 154 14.76 2.74 13.72
CA LEU A 154 13.34 2.35 13.84
C LEU A 154 13.10 0.90 13.36
N ALA A 155 14.05 0.28 12.69
CA ALA A 155 13.91 -1.00 12.00
C ALA A 155 13.38 -2.12 12.90
N GLU A 156 13.93 -2.28 14.10
CA GLU A 156 13.54 -3.35 15.05
C GLU A 156 12.18 -3.13 15.70
N ASN A 157 11.63 -1.89 15.61
CA ASN A 157 10.32 -1.53 16.15
C ASN A 157 9.32 -1.13 15.06
N THR A 158 9.53 -1.61 13.83
CA THR A 158 8.63 -1.30 12.69
C THR A 158 8.34 -2.56 11.90
N LEU A 159 7.06 -2.94 11.83
CA LEU A 159 6.58 -3.95 10.89
C LEU A 159 6.38 -3.29 9.53
N VAL A 160 7.00 -3.83 8.49
CA VAL A 160 6.78 -3.45 7.08
C VAL A 160 6.12 -4.60 6.36
N LEU A 161 4.96 -4.34 5.77
CA LEU A 161 4.25 -5.26 4.89
C LEU A 161 4.26 -4.71 3.47
N PHE A 162 4.71 -5.50 2.53
CA PHE A 162 4.57 -5.26 1.10
C PHE A 162 3.61 -6.29 0.50
N THR A 163 2.64 -5.82 -0.29
CA THR A 163 1.71 -6.67 -1.04
C THR A 163 1.21 -5.94 -2.27
N SER A 164 0.40 -6.60 -3.09
CA SER A 164 -0.31 -6.01 -4.22
C SER A 164 -1.83 -5.96 -3.96
N ASP A 165 -2.55 -5.19 -4.76
CA ASP A 165 -4.01 -5.04 -4.68
C ASP A 165 -4.77 -6.05 -5.54
N ASN A 166 -4.11 -6.64 -6.53
CA ASN A 166 -4.68 -7.62 -7.46
C ASN A 166 -3.58 -8.25 -8.32
N GLY A 167 -3.88 -9.38 -8.92
CA GLY A 167 -2.99 -10.08 -9.85
C GLY A 167 -2.59 -9.26 -11.05
N GLY A 168 -1.49 -9.64 -11.67
CA GLY A 168 -0.89 -8.95 -12.79
C GLY A 168 -1.86 -8.75 -13.95
N ALA A 169 -1.92 -7.52 -14.46
CA ALA A 169 -2.70 -7.15 -15.64
C ALA A 169 -2.01 -7.61 -16.94
N ARG A 170 -2.64 -7.32 -18.10
CA ARG A 170 -2.06 -7.61 -19.41
C ARG A 170 -0.61 -7.11 -19.52
N GLY A 171 0.30 -8.00 -19.90
CA GLY A 171 1.73 -7.73 -20.01
C GLY A 171 2.52 -8.03 -18.72
N CYS A 172 1.86 -8.52 -17.67
CA CYS A 172 2.51 -9.12 -16.51
C CYS A 172 2.47 -10.65 -16.63
N VAL A 173 3.37 -11.33 -15.92
CA VAL A 173 3.45 -12.79 -15.88
C VAL A 173 2.87 -13.27 -14.56
N ASN A 174 1.75 -14.00 -14.62
CA ASN A 174 1.11 -14.60 -13.44
C ASN A 174 1.42 -16.11 -13.31
N ALA A 175 2.13 -16.69 -14.27
CA ALA A 175 2.46 -18.10 -14.22
C ALA A 175 3.21 -18.50 -12.94
N PRO A 176 2.92 -19.67 -12.35
CA PRO A 176 2.07 -20.76 -12.89
C PRO A 176 0.56 -20.56 -12.67
N LEU A 177 0.13 -19.45 -12.07
CA LEU A 177 -1.27 -19.19 -11.73
C LEU A 177 -2.07 -18.86 -13.00
N ARG A 178 -3.29 -19.40 -13.08
CA ARG A 178 -4.23 -19.14 -14.17
C ARG A 178 -4.87 -17.76 -14.03
N GLY A 179 -5.05 -17.05 -15.13
CA GLY A 179 -5.76 -15.78 -15.19
C GLY A 179 -4.88 -14.58 -14.81
N GLY A 180 -5.51 -13.46 -14.51
CA GLY A 180 -4.89 -12.20 -14.14
C GLY A 180 -5.95 -11.20 -13.69
N LYS A 181 -5.57 -9.94 -13.50
CA LYS A 181 -6.44 -8.85 -13.05
C LYS A 181 -7.81 -8.88 -13.72
N GLY A 182 -8.88 -8.84 -12.91
CA GLY A 182 -10.27 -8.88 -13.36
C GLY A 182 -10.83 -10.29 -13.57
N SER A 183 -10.09 -11.35 -13.21
CA SER A 183 -10.58 -12.72 -13.18
C SER A 183 -10.63 -13.27 -11.76
N VAL A 184 -11.54 -14.24 -11.54
CA VAL A 184 -11.68 -14.96 -10.26
C VAL A 184 -10.70 -16.15 -10.12
N TRP A 185 -9.77 -16.30 -11.06
CA TRP A 185 -8.73 -17.32 -10.99
C TRP A 185 -7.58 -16.87 -10.09
N GLU A 186 -6.80 -17.82 -9.58
CA GLU A 186 -5.65 -17.58 -8.71
C GLU A 186 -4.73 -16.46 -9.22
N GLY A 187 -4.45 -16.39 -10.52
CA GLY A 187 -3.62 -15.33 -11.11
C GLY A 187 -4.24 -13.93 -11.09
N GLY A 188 -5.52 -13.80 -10.75
CA GLY A 188 -6.20 -12.52 -10.57
C GLY A 188 -6.35 -12.08 -9.12
N MET A 189 -6.30 -13.06 -8.20
CA MET A 189 -6.68 -12.88 -6.79
C MET A 189 -5.52 -13.15 -5.83
N ARG A 190 -4.63 -14.09 -6.13
CA ARG A 190 -3.50 -14.43 -5.27
C ARG A 190 -2.34 -13.46 -5.50
N GLU A 191 -1.94 -12.80 -4.39
CA GLU A 191 -0.94 -11.75 -4.40
C GLU A 191 0.32 -12.15 -3.63
N PRO A 192 1.52 -11.68 -4.03
CA PRO A 192 2.69 -11.80 -3.19
C PRO A 192 2.53 -10.95 -1.94
N ALA A 193 2.94 -11.49 -0.80
CA ALA A 193 3.06 -10.74 0.44
C ALA A 193 4.43 -10.97 1.06
N VAL A 194 5.11 -9.90 1.45
CA VAL A 194 6.40 -9.94 2.13
C VAL A 194 6.30 -9.13 3.42
N VAL A 195 6.67 -9.75 4.54
CA VAL A 195 6.67 -9.11 5.85
C VAL A 195 8.11 -9.01 6.35
N TRP A 196 8.47 -7.83 6.86
CA TRP A 196 9.78 -7.58 7.40
C TRP A 196 9.69 -6.90 8.77
N TRP A 197 10.25 -7.53 9.78
CA TRP A 197 10.36 -6.99 11.14
C TRP A 197 11.56 -7.62 11.83
N PRO A 198 12.75 -7.01 11.73
CA PRO A 198 13.97 -7.55 12.29
C PRO A 198 13.86 -7.81 13.79
N GLY A 199 14.40 -8.94 14.24
CA GLY A 199 14.34 -9.34 15.65
C GLY A 199 13.00 -9.92 16.11
N THR A 200 11.92 -9.74 15.33
CA THR A 200 10.57 -10.23 15.67
C THR A 200 10.11 -11.34 14.73
N ILE A 201 10.27 -11.16 13.42
CA ILE A 201 9.91 -12.17 12.42
C ILE A 201 11.18 -12.88 11.94
N PRO A 202 11.25 -14.22 12.00
CA PRO A 202 12.41 -14.97 11.51
C PRO A 202 12.65 -14.74 10.03
N ALA A 203 13.89 -14.40 9.67
CA ALA A 203 14.26 -14.20 8.27
C ALA A 203 14.25 -15.52 7.48
N GLY A 204 13.87 -15.45 6.20
CA GLY A 204 13.88 -16.58 5.28
C GLY A 204 12.76 -17.60 5.50
N THR A 205 11.76 -17.28 6.29
CA THR A 205 10.55 -18.11 6.44
C THR A 205 9.53 -17.83 5.34
N SER A 206 8.72 -18.82 5.01
CA SER A 206 7.60 -18.71 4.07
C SER A 206 6.43 -19.56 4.55
N SER A 207 5.21 -19.16 4.15
CA SER A 207 3.98 -19.93 4.35
C SER A 207 3.13 -19.89 3.09
N ASP A 208 2.45 -21.00 2.80
CA ASP A 208 1.44 -21.11 1.75
C ASP A 208 0.00 -21.01 2.31
N ASP A 209 -0.13 -20.70 3.59
CA ASP A 209 -1.42 -20.53 4.24
C ASP A 209 -2.19 -19.31 3.69
N VAL A 210 -3.51 -19.45 3.58
CA VAL A 210 -4.39 -18.40 3.08
C VAL A 210 -4.47 -17.26 4.10
N MET A 211 -4.19 -16.05 3.62
CA MET A 211 -4.40 -14.79 4.34
C MET A 211 -5.07 -13.80 3.39
N THR A 212 -5.92 -12.94 3.90
CA THR A 212 -6.55 -11.88 3.12
C THR A 212 -6.14 -10.49 3.63
N THR A 213 -6.25 -9.47 2.78
CA THR A 213 -5.99 -8.09 3.19
C THR A 213 -6.96 -7.61 4.29
N MET A 214 -8.15 -8.21 4.38
CA MET A 214 -9.12 -7.91 5.44
C MET A 214 -8.60 -8.32 6.83
N ASP A 215 -7.77 -9.37 6.92
CA ASP A 215 -7.22 -9.88 8.17
C ASP A 215 -6.18 -8.91 8.79
N LEU A 216 -5.67 -7.98 8.00
CA LEU A 216 -4.69 -7.01 8.47
C LEU A 216 -5.27 -6.08 9.55
N LEU A 217 -6.56 -5.72 9.48
CA LEU A 217 -7.13 -4.82 10.46
C LEU A 217 -7.14 -5.42 11.89
N PRO A 218 -7.72 -6.61 12.17
CA PRO A 218 -7.67 -7.19 13.51
C PRO A 218 -6.25 -7.56 13.95
N THR A 219 -5.41 -7.98 13.02
CA THR A 219 -4.02 -8.34 13.30
C THR A 219 -3.20 -7.13 13.71
N PHE A 220 -3.31 -6.02 12.98
CA PHE A 220 -2.61 -4.78 13.31
C PHE A 220 -3.21 -4.10 14.55
N ALA A 221 -4.51 -4.23 14.79
CA ALA A 221 -5.12 -3.76 16.03
C ALA A 221 -4.50 -4.45 17.25
N LYS A 222 -4.21 -5.75 17.15
CA LYS A 222 -3.55 -6.51 18.19
C LYS A 222 -2.08 -6.08 18.39
N PHE A 223 -1.31 -5.87 17.32
CA PHE A 223 0.06 -5.36 17.42
C PHE A 223 0.12 -3.93 18.00
N ALA A 224 -0.86 -3.11 17.69
CA ALA A 224 -0.94 -1.73 18.17
C ALA A 224 -1.60 -1.60 19.55
N GLU A 225 -2.05 -2.72 20.16
CA GLU A 225 -2.84 -2.72 21.39
C GLU A 225 -4.03 -1.75 21.32
N ALA A 226 -4.65 -1.67 20.13
CA ALA A 226 -5.71 -0.74 19.87
C ALA A 226 -6.97 -1.05 20.69
N PRO A 227 -7.67 -0.04 21.22
CA PRO A 227 -8.87 -0.26 22.01
C PRO A 227 -9.98 -0.89 21.16
N ALA A 228 -10.64 -1.92 21.69
CA ALA A 228 -11.79 -2.53 21.03
C ALA A 228 -12.95 -1.54 20.92
N ARG A 229 -13.55 -1.42 19.73
CA ARG A 229 -14.78 -0.66 19.54
C ARG A 229 -15.99 -1.47 20.05
N LYS A 230 -16.80 -0.84 20.90
CA LYS A 230 -18.04 -1.47 21.43
C LYS A 230 -19.17 -1.51 20.40
N ASP A 231 -19.13 -0.61 19.43
CA ASP A 231 -20.12 -0.40 18.35
C ASP A 231 -19.62 -0.88 16.97
N ALA A 232 -18.59 -1.74 16.96
CA ALA A 232 -18.04 -2.26 15.72
C ALA A 232 -19.06 -3.13 14.98
N LEU A 233 -19.20 -2.90 13.70
CA LEU A 233 -19.94 -3.80 12.81
C LEU A 233 -19.29 -5.19 12.80
N PRO A 234 -20.06 -6.26 12.62
CA PRO A 234 -19.50 -7.59 12.41
C PRO A 234 -18.51 -7.58 11.25
N ILE A 235 -17.40 -8.26 11.42
CA ILE A 235 -16.32 -8.31 10.44
C ILE A 235 -16.01 -9.75 10.04
N ASP A 236 -15.82 -9.99 8.74
CA ASP A 236 -15.45 -11.30 8.17
C ASP A 236 -13.94 -11.58 8.26
N ARG A 237 -13.21 -10.76 8.99
CA ARG A 237 -11.74 -10.76 9.14
C ARG A 237 -11.33 -11.57 10.35
N LYS A 238 -10.15 -12.17 10.28
CA LYS A 238 -9.57 -12.98 11.33
C LYS A 238 -8.18 -12.50 11.71
N ASP A 239 -7.80 -12.68 12.97
CA ASP A 239 -6.45 -12.40 13.45
C ASP A 239 -5.48 -13.47 12.92
N VAL A 240 -4.47 -13.04 12.17
CA VAL A 240 -3.41 -13.88 11.61
C VAL A 240 -2.03 -13.55 12.24
N THR A 241 -2.00 -13.00 13.45
CA THR A 241 -0.78 -12.63 14.17
C THR A 241 0.25 -13.75 14.18
N THR A 242 -0.15 -14.97 14.54
CA THR A 242 0.76 -16.11 14.66
C THR A 242 1.38 -16.50 13.31
N LEU A 243 0.58 -16.39 12.24
CA LEU A 243 1.02 -16.65 10.88
C LEU A 243 2.05 -15.59 10.42
N LEU A 244 1.74 -14.30 10.61
CA LEU A 244 2.66 -13.20 10.25
C LEU A 244 3.96 -13.23 11.05
N LEU A 245 3.92 -13.66 12.32
CA LEU A 245 5.11 -13.81 13.16
C LEU A 245 5.94 -15.05 12.82
N GLY A 246 5.51 -15.88 11.88
CA GLY A 246 6.21 -17.10 11.52
C GLY A 246 6.31 -18.12 12.65
N ILE A 247 5.31 -18.17 13.54
CA ILE A 247 5.30 -19.12 14.66
C ILE A 247 5.20 -20.53 14.10
N LYS A 248 6.10 -21.41 14.52
CA LYS A 248 6.12 -22.81 14.08
C LYS A 248 4.80 -23.51 14.36
N GLY A 249 4.18 -24.07 13.33
CA GLY A 249 2.89 -24.76 13.41
C GLY A 249 1.67 -23.84 13.38
N ALA A 250 1.86 -22.55 13.20
CA ALA A 250 0.73 -21.65 12.91
C ALA A 250 0.09 -22.03 11.58
N THR A 251 -1.23 -22.03 11.54
CA THR A 251 -2.05 -22.30 10.35
C THR A 251 -3.01 -21.15 10.12
N SER A 252 -3.48 -21.01 8.89
CA SER A 252 -4.53 -20.06 8.57
C SER A 252 -5.81 -20.36 9.38
N PRO A 253 -6.51 -19.33 9.86
CA PRO A 253 -7.86 -19.46 10.39
C PRO A 253 -8.93 -19.60 9.29
N HIS A 254 -8.54 -19.56 8.01
CA HIS A 254 -9.41 -19.71 6.86
C HIS A 254 -9.22 -21.06 6.19
N ASP A 255 -10.27 -21.88 6.15
CA ASP A 255 -10.30 -23.09 5.32
C ASP A 255 -10.56 -22.74 3.85
N TYR A 256 -11.36 -21.71 3.60
CA TYR A 256 -11.75 -21.21 2.29
C TYR A 256 -11.87 -19.70 2.29
N PHE A 257 -11.67 -19.08 1.14
CA PHE A 257 -12.02 -17.72 0.87
C PHE A 257 -12.93 -17.65 -0.37
N PHE A 258 -14.08 -17.00 -0.24
CA PHE A 258 -15.04 -16.82 -1.33
C PHE A 258 -14.96 -15.40 -1.89
N TYR A 259 -14.96 -15.28 -3.21
CA TYR A 259 -14.92 -14.01 -3.94
C TYR A 259 -16.31 -13.58 -4.41
#